data_9ff0ffdc8eabc233f6ec92c9d8988a96
#
_entry.id   9ff0ffdc8eabc233f6ec92c9d8988a96
#
_cell.length_a   1.000
_cell.length_b   1.000
_cell.length_c   1.000
_cell.angle_alpha   90.00
_cell.angle_beta   90.00
_cell.angle_gamma   90.00
#
_symmetry.space_group_name_H-M   'P 1'
#
loop_
_entity.id
_entity.type
_entity.pdbx_description
1 polymer ?
#
loop_
_entity_poly.entity_id
_entity_poly.type
_entity_poly.pdbx_seq_one_letter_code
_entity_poly.pdbx_strand_id
1 'polypeptide(L)'
;MCHGLIGRFFCTAFLCLLAIYVPVARAQTGAGIEQTFANSLTTIPTENLSVSGAFYVPAYSSVSMSQGKTRADFSVTLSIHNASETRPLVLKRIAYFDTAGKMVENYLKAPIALKPFSTVEVFVPTTDVRGGTGANFVVDWAATGEIAEPVVEALMLGGLGSGHYAFISQGRPIKAVGKN
;
A
#
# COMPACT_ATOMS: atom_id res chain seq x y z
N MET A 1 -70.92 49.03 -21.04
CA MET A 1 -69.66 49.51 -21.58
C MET A 1 -68.63 49.39 -20.45
N CYS A 2 -67.82 48.37 -20.41
CA CYS A 2 -66.63 48.33 -19.61
C CYS A 2 -65.76 47.15 -20.13
N HIS A 3 -64.64 47.51 -20.72
CA HIS A 3 -63.64 46.55 -21.23
C HIS A 3 -62.83 45.98 -20.11
N GLY A 4 -62.82 44.68 -20.01
CA GLY A 4 -61.95 43.90 -19.07
C GLY A 4 -60.64 43.54 -19.76
N LEU A 5 -59.55 44.00 -19.19
CA LEU A 5 -58.17 43.73 -19.65
C LEU A 5 -57.68 42.39 -19.04
N ILE A 6 -57.42 41.41 -19.88
CA ILE A 6 -56.90 40.10 -19.47
C ILE A 6 -55.39 40.22 -19.39
N GLY A 7 -54.86 40.24 -18.15
CA GLY A 7 -53.41 40.17 -17.88
C GLY A 7 -52.90 38.73 -17.99
N ARG A 8 -52.05 38.47 -18.97
CA ARG A 8 -51.32 37.19 -19.12
C ARG A 8 -50.14 37.19 -18.17
N PHE A 9 -50.21 36.40 -17.08
CA PHE A 9 -49.05 36.08 -16.28
C PHE A 9 -48.19 35.03 -16.99
N PHE A 10 -47.02 35.44 -17.45
CA PHE A 10 -45.97 34.52 -17.87
C PHE A 10 -45.22 34.05 -16.62
N CYS A 11 -45.47 32.82 -16.20
CA CYS A 11 -44.73 32.15 -15.16
C CYS A 11 -43.46 31.54 -15.80
N THR A 12 -42.35 32.27 -15.77
CA THR A 12 -41.02 31.72 -16.16
C THR A 12 -40.51 30.81 -15.05
N ALA A 13 -40.67 29.51 -15.27
CA ALA A 13 -40.03 28.51 -14.39
C ALA A 13 -38.51 28.53 -14.61
N PHE A 14 -37.80 29.08 -13.63
CA PHE A 14 -36.34 29.08 -13.60
C PHE A 14 -35.90 27.69 -13.07
N LEU A 15 -35.53 26.81 -14.02
CA LEU A 15 -35.01 25.48 -13.69
C LEU A 15 -33.58 25.62 -13.20
N CYS A 16 -33.35 25.74 -11.87
CA CYS A 16 -32.03 25.65 -11.26
C CYS A 16 -31.49 24.23 -11.43
N LEU A 17 -30.62 24.01 -12.41
CA LEU A 17 -29.77 22.83 -12.48
C LEU A 17 -28.78 22.87 -11.30
N LEU A 18 -29.10 22.21 -10.20
CA LEU A 18 -28.10 21.90 -9.16
C LEU A 18 -27.13 20.85 -9.75
N ALA A 19 -25.99 21.33 -10.25
CA ALA A 19 -24.85 20.45 -10.52
C ALA A 19 -24.40 19.81 -9.20
N ILE A 20 -24.76 18.54 -8.98
CA ILE A 20 -24.27 17.75 -7.87
C ILE A 20 -22.78 17.51 -8.14
N TYR A 21 -21.95 18.34 -7.53
CA TYR A 21 -20.51 18.11 -7.49
C TYR A 21 -20.28 16.88 -6.61
N VAL A 22 -20.21 15.69 -7.21
CA VAL A 22 -19.72 14.48 -6.53
C VAL A 22 -18.21 14.68 -6.42
N PRO A 23 -17.65 14.89 -5.21
CA PRO A 23 -16.22 14.89 -5.08
C PRO A 23 -15.76 13.47 -5.45
N VAL A 24 -15.07 13.34 -6.59
CA VAL A 24 -14.29 12.15 -6.89
C VAL A 24 -13.28 12.08 -5.76
N ALA A 25 -13.48 11.14 -4.84
CA ALA A 25 -12.49 10.79 -3.84
C ALA A 25 -11.23 10.40 -4.60
N ARG A 26 -10.36 11.39 -4.79
CA ARG A 26 -9.01 11.16 -5.27
C ARG A 26 -8.38 10.32 -4.17
N ALA A 27 -8.12 9.03 -4.44
CA ALA A 27 -7.21 8.27 -3.60
C ALA A 27 -6.03 9.21 -3.33
N GLN A 28 -5.80 9.54 -2.06
CA GLN A 28 -4.60 10.27 -1.70
C GLN A 28 -3.47 9.42 -2.25
N THR A 29 -2.84 9.89 -3.33
CA THR A 29 -1.50 9.49 -3.67
C THR A 29 -0.69 9.96 -2.49
N GLY A 30 -0.56 9.10 -1.49
CA GLY A 30 0.23 9.36 -0.29
C GLY A 30 1.59 9.85 -0.75
N ALA A 31 2.17 10.75 0.01
CA ALA A 31 3.57 11.11 -0.16
C ALA A 31 4.35 9.82 -0.37
N GLY A 32 5.22 9.76 -1.37
CA GLY A 32 6.02 8.55 -1.64
C GLY A 32 6.78 8.11 -0.39
N ILE A 33 7.21 6.86 -0.32
CA ILE A 33 7.99 6.32 0.81
C ILE A 33 9.13 7.29 1.17
N GLU A 34 9.78 7.86 0.16
CA GLU A 34 10.90 8.78 0.32
C GLU A 34 10.54 10.04 1.11
N GLN A 35 9.34 10.56 0.94
CA GLN A 35 8.89 11.75 1.69
C GLN A 35 8.41 11.40 3.09
N THR A 36 7.63 10.31 3.20
CA THR A 36 7.05 9.89 4.49
C THR A 36 8.12 9.45 5.47
N PHE A 37 9.13 8.73 4.97
CA PHE A 37 10.20 8.12 5.77
C PHE A 37 11.57 8.78 5.58
N ALA A 38 11.63 10.05 5.17
CA ALA A 38 12.88 10.77 4.93
C ALA A 38 13.91 10.65 6.07
N ASN A 39 13.44 10.63 7.32
CA ASN A 39 14.30 10.48 8.50
C ASN A 39 14.87 9.07 8.67
N SER A 40 14.26 8.04 8.08
CA SER A 40 14.74 6.66 8.07
C SER A 40 15.74 6.40 6.96
N LEU A 41 15.82 7.29 5.96
CA LEU A 41 16.64 7.10 4.78
C LEU A 41 18.03 7.71 4.91
N THR A 42 18.96 7.14 4.13
CA THR A 42 20.34 7.64 3.96
C THR A 42 20.72 7.55 2.48
N THR A 43 21.89 8.09 2.15
CA THR A 43 22.46 7.98 0.80
C THR A 43 22.71 6.52 0.44
N ILE A 44 22.39 6.14 -0.80
CA ILE A 44 22.73 4.82 -1.30
C ILE A 44 24.25 4.68 -1.33
N PRO A 45 24.81 3.58 -0.78
CA PRO A 45 26.25 3.33 -0.84
C PRO A 45 26.76 3.31 -2.28
N THR A 46 27.92 3.91 -2.50
CA THR A 46 28.61 3.88 -3.81
C THR A 46 29.44 2.61 -4.00
N GLU A 47 29.70 1.87 -2.94
CA GLU A 47 30.41 0.61 -2.95
C GLU A 47 29.55 -0.48 -3.61
N ASN A 48 30.22 -1.55 -4.06
CA ASN A 48 29.53 -2.69 -4.65
C ASN A 48 28.58 -3.36 -3.65
N LEU A 49 27.34 -3.58 -4.04
CA LEU A 49 26.33 -4.30 -3.27
C LEU A 49 26.58 -5.80 -3.40
N SER A 50 27.48 -6.34 -2.59
CA SER A 50 28.00 -7.71 -2.67
C SER A 50 27.06 -8.77 -2.10
N VAL A 51 26.04 -8.37 -1.33
CA VAL A 51 25.04 -9.25 -0.73
C VAL A 51 23.66 -8.81 -1.18
N SER A 52 22.80 -9.74 -1.56
CA SER A 52 21.42 -9.44 -1.93
C SER A 52 20.48 -10.61 -1.64
N GLY A 53 19.22 -10.32 -1.48
CA GLY A 53 18.17 -11.29 -1.22
C GLY A 53 16.80 -10.78 -1.66
N ALA A 54 15.81 -11.65 -1.48
CA ALA A 54 14.41 -11.28 -1.69
C ALA A 54 13.51 -12.00 -0.69
N PHE A 55 12.45 -11.33 -0.28
CA PHE A 55 11.39 -11.88 0.55
C PHE A 55 10.08 -12.00 -0.22
N TYR A 56 9.36 -13.09 0.01
CA TYR A 56 7.95 -13.25 -0.28
C TYR A 56 7.17 -13.05 1.02
N VAL A 57 6.23 -12.11 1.04
CA VAL A 57 5.45 -11.78 2.22
C VAL A 57 3.97 -11.99 1.89
N PRO A 58 3.32 -13.04 2.41
CA PRO A 58 1.88 -13.21 2.24
C PRO A 58 1.14 -12.00 2.81
N ALA A 59 0.11 -11.56 2.09
CA ALA A 59 -0.80 -10.52 2.53
C ALA A 59 -2.23 -10.93 2.21
N TYR A 60 -3.17 -10.48 3.00
CA TYR A 60 -4.57 -10.85 2.83
C TYR A 60 -5.41 -9.58 2.85
N SER A 61 -5.74 -9.04 1.67
CA SER A 61 -6.59 -7.84 1.60
C SER A 61 -8.07 -8.17 1.70
N SER A 62 -8.48 -9.41 1.35
CA SER A 62 -9.87 -9.85 1.44
C SER A 62 -9.92 -11.38 1.53
N VAL A 63 -10.57 -11.92 2.56
CA VAL A 63 -10.70 -13.37 2.77
C VAL A 63 -12.16 -13.80 2.89
N SER A 64 -12.45 -15.02 2.45
CA SER A 64 -13.79 -15.60 2.57
C SER A 64 -14.07 -16.05 4.01
N MET A 65 -15.27 -15.75 4.49
CA MET A 65 -15.79 -16.15 5.79
C MET A 65 -17.15 -16.85 5.65
N SER A 66 -17.65 -17.39 6.76
CA SER A 66 -19.00 -17.95 6.85
C SER A 66 -19.29 -18.93 5.71
N GLN A 67 -18.42 -19.92 5.53
CA GLN A 67 -18.55 -20.95 4.46
C GLN A 67 -18.52 -20.33 3.04
N GLY A 68 -17.79 -19.23 2.86
CA GLY A 68 -17.68 -18.52 1.59
C GLY A 68 -18.82 -17.54 1.29
N LYS A 69 -19.80 -17.39 2.19
CA LYS A 69 -20.95 -16.50 1.98
C LYS A 69 -20.66 -15.02 2.22
N THR A 70 -19.65 -14.71 3.00
CA THR A 70 -19.22 -13.35 3.33
C THR A 70 -17.72 -13.19 3.13
N ARG A 71 -17.25 -11.96 3.04
CA ARG A 71 -15.82 -11.62 3.00
C ARG A 71 -15.48 -10.67 4.13
N ALA A 72 -14.28 -10.81 4.65
CA ALA A 72 -13.65 -9.83 5.53
C ALA A 72 -12.54 -9.14 4.77
N ASP A 73 -12.56 -7.82 4.79
CA ASP A 73 -11.56 -6.97 4.13
C ASP A 73 -10.62 -6.39 5.19
N PHE A 74 -9.33 -6.34 4.86
CA PHE A 74 -8.26 -5.93 5.75
C PHE A 74 -7.44 -4.81 5.12
N SER A 75 -7.05 -3.83 5.92
CA SER A 75 -5.88 -3.03 5.58
C SER A 75 -4.63 -3.86 5.80
N VAL A 76 -3.60 -3.60 5.02
CA VAL A 76 -2.31 -4.28 5.14
C VAL A 76 -1.22 -3.24 5.33
N THR A 77 -0.42 -3.38 6.38
CA THR A 77 0.81 -2.61 6.59
C THR A 77 1.99 -3.55 6.41
N LEU A 78 2.71 -3.43 5.29
CA LEU A 78 4.00 -4.09 5.12
C LEU A 78 5.06 -3.26 5.84
N SER A 79 5.77 -3.86 6.79
CA SER A 79 6.86 -3.23 7.53
C SER A 79 8.20 -3.87 7.13
N ILE A 80 9.19 -3.04 6.83
CA ILE A 80 10.54 -3.48 6.41
C ILE A 80 11.56 -2.82 7.30
N HIS A 81 12.28 -3.62 8.08
CA HIS A 81 13.25 -3.17 9.07
C HIS A 81 14.67 -3.51 8.63
N ASN A 82 15.57 -2.54 8.71
CA ASN A 82 17.00 -2.82 8.68
C ASN A 82 17.44 -3.27 10.07
N ALA A 83 17.67 -4.57 10.26
CA ALA A 83 18.13 -5.13 11.53
C ALA A 83 19.64 -5.02 11.74
N SER A 84 20.38 -4.42 10.82
CA SER A 84 21.83 -4.17 10.97
C SER A 84 22.11 -3.02 11.92
N GLU A 85 23.10 -3.19 12.77
CA GLU A 85 23.61 -2.13 13.67
C GLU A 85 24.44 -1.06 12.95
N THR A 86 25.10 -1.46 11.84
CA THR A 86 26.18 -0.63 11.28
C THR A 86 26.04 -0.31 9.82
N ARG A 87 25.30 -1.12 9.05
CA ARG A 87 25.25 -1.02 7.59
C ARG A 87 23.89 -0.57 7.07
N PRO A 88 23.85 0.28 6.05
CA PRO A 88 22.61 0.57 5.33
C PRO A 88 22.05 -0.67 4.62
N LEU A 89 20.73 -0.75 4.59
CA LEU A 89 19.97 -1.72 3.80
C LEU A 89 19.43 -1.03 2.55
N VAL A 90 19.79 -1.50 1.36
CA VAL A 90 19.26 -0.97 0.10
C VAL A 90 18.03 -1.78 -0.32
N LEU A 91 16.88 -1.14 -0.42
CA LEU A 91 15.66 -1.70 -0.98
C LEU A 91 15.62 -1.39 -2.48
N LYS A 92 15.58 -2.43 -3.31
CA LYS A 92 15.58 -2.32 -4.78
C LYS A 92 14.19 -2.37 -5.38
N ARG A 93 13.28 -3.10 -4.73
CA ARG A 93 11.89 -3.26 -5.17
C ARG A 93 10.98 -3.57 -3.98
N ILE A 94 9.78 -2.99 -3.99
CA ILE A 94 8.67 -3.36 -3.13
C ILE A 94 7.46 -3.48 -4.06
N ALA A 95 7.13 -4.70 -4.46
CA ALA A 95 6.05 -4.96 -5.41
C ALA A 95 4.92 -5.76 -4.75
N TYR A 96 3.68 -5.33 -4.99
CA TYR A 96 2.44 -5.94 -4.53
C TYR A 96 1.78 -6.71 -5.67
N PHE A 97 1.36 -7.94 -5.42
CA PHE A 97 0.75 -8.85 -6.38
C PHE A 97 -0.61 -9.31 -5.90
N ASP A 98 -1.50 -9.60 -6.84
CA ASP A 98 -2.81 -10.18 -6.57
C ASP A 98 -2.76 -11.72 -6.49
N THR A 99 -3.92 -12.32 -6.22
CA THR A 99 -4.11 -13.78 -6.14
C THR A 99 -3.73 -14.51 -7.44
N ALA A 100 -3.81 -13.84 -8.59
CA ALA A 100 -3.44 -14.42 -9.89
C ALA A 100 -1.94 -14.25 -10.22
N GLY A 101 -1.16 -13.63 -9.32
CA GLY A 101 0.26 -13.32 -9.54
C GLY A 101 0.50 -12.11 -10.44
N LYS A 102 -0.52 -11.32 -10.72
CA LYS A 102 -0.38 -10.08 -11.46
C LYS A 102 0.09 -8.97 -10.54
N MET A 103 1.10 -8.22 -10.95
CA MET A 103 1.56 -7.04 -10.22
C MET A 103 0.48 -5.96 -10.20
N VAL A 104 0.08 -5.55 -8.99
CA VAL A 104 -0.91 -4.50 -8.72
C VAL A 104 -0.24 -3.15 -8.62
N GLU A 105 0.91 -3.09 -7.87
CA GLU A 105 1.62 -1.85 -7.57
C GLU A 105 3.11 -2.11 -7.38
N ASN A 106 3.95 -1.15 -7.76
CA ASN A 106 5.36 -1.08 -7.38
C ASN A 106 5.58 0.23 -6.60
N TYR A 107 5.90 0.12 -5.33
CA TYR A 107 6.00 1.24 -4.41
C TYR A 107 7.31 2.03 -4.50
N LEU A 108 8.33 1.49 -5.17
CA LEU A 108 9.60 2.19 -5.38
C LEU A 108 9.77 2.59 -6.84
N LYS A 109 10.02 3.88 -7.09
CA LYS A 109 10.41 4.40 -8.41
C LYS A 109 11.91 4.22 -8.67
N ALA A 110 12.70 4.25 -7.62
CA ALA A 110 14.14 4.04 -7.61
C ALA A 110 14.53 3.34 -6.30
N PRO A 111 15.70 2.68 -6.23
CA PRO A 111 16.20 2.13 -4.97
C PRO A 111 16.33 3.20 -3.89
N ILE A 112 16.10 2.81 -2.62
CA ILE A 112 16.30 3.63 -1.43
C ILE A 112 17.20 2.89 -0.45
N ALA A 113 17.88 3.62 0.46
CA ALA A 113 18.71 3.01 1.49
C ALA A 113 18.20 3.39 2.87
N LEU A 114 17.99 2.40 3.73
CA LEU A 114 17.59 2.55 5.13
C LEU A 114 18.82 2.65 6.01
N LYS A 115 18.83 3.58 6.97
CA LYS A 115 19.82 3.64 8.05
C LYS A 115 19.80 2.36 8.89
N PRO A 116 20.85 2.05 9.63
CA PRO A 116 20.81 1.04 10.69
C PRO A 116 19.62 1.23 11.62
N PHE A 117 18.95 0.13 11.98
CA PHE A 117 17.76 0.07 12.85
C PHE A 117 16.57 0.91 12.40
N SER A 118 16.58 1.41 11.16
CA SER A 118 15.43 2.16 10.64
C SER A 118 14.44 1.28 9.90
N THR A 119 13.23 1.80 9.75
CA THR A 119 12.08 1.10 9.17
C THR A 119 11.41 1.99 8.15
N VAL A 120 10.83 1.36 7.13
CA VAL A 120 9.83 1.94 6.22
C VAL A 120 8.60 1.04 6.17
N GLU A 121 7.47 1.62 5.80
CA GLU A 121 6.24 0.86 5.61
C GLU A 121 5.56 1.18 4.28
N VAL A 122 4.74 0.22 3.85
CA VAL A 122 3.77 0.38 2.76
C VAL A 122 2.39 0.07 3.32
N PHE A 123 1.44 0.95 3.05
CA PHE A 123 0.06 0.80 3.49
C PHE A 123 -0.88 0.52 2.32
N VAL A 124 -1.65 -0.58 2.44
CA VAL A 124 -2.76 -0.92 1.54
C VAL A 124 -4.06 -0.72 2.31
N PRO A 125 -4.93 0.22 1.90
CA PRO A 125 -6.16 0.51 2.65
C PRO A 125 -7.17 -0.64 2.52
N THR A 126 -8.06 -0.76 3.51
CA THR A 126 -9.14 -1.77 3.53
C THR A 126 -10.02 -1.73 2.28
N THR A 127 -10.15 -0.56 1.64
CA THR A 127 -10.91 -0.39 0.40
C THR A 127 -10.21 -0.95 -0.83
N ASP A 128 -8.92 -1.27 -0.74
CA ASP A 128 -8.15 -1.88 -1.83
C ASP A 128 -8.15 -3.41 -1.71
N VAL A 129 -9.17 -4.02 -2.25
CA VAL A 129 -9.36 -5.48 -2.26
C VAL A 129 -8.75 -6.17 -3.49
N ARG A 130 -8.00 -5.44 -4.35
CA ARG A 130 -7.43 -5.97 -5.60
C ARG A 130 -6.52 -7.17 -5.37
N GLY A 131 -5.81 -7.22 -4.27
CA GLY A 131 -4.93 -8.35 -3.93
C GLY A 131 -5.66 -9.65 -3.64
N GLY A 132 -6.80 -9.58 -2.95
CA GLY A 132 -7.60 -10.74 -2.57
C GLY A 132 -6.95 -11.62 -1.50
N THR A 133 -7.31 -12.91 -1.49
CA THR A 133 -6.84 -13.88 -0.50
C THR A 133 -5.38 -14.30 -0.73
N GLY A 134 -4.92 -14.28 -1.98
CA GLY A 134 -3.56 -14.67 -2.36
C GLY A 134 -2.63 -13.49 -2.58
N ALA A 135 -3.01 -12.30 -2.10
CA ALA A 135 -2.14 -11.13 -2.18
C ALA A 135 -0.78 -11.38 -1.52
N ASN A 136 0.25 -10.78 -2.07
CA ASN A 136 1.59 -10.90 -1.52
C ASN A 136 2.47 -9.72 -1.92
N PHE A 137 3.53 -9.50 -1.15
CA PHE A 137 4.61 -8.61 -1.52
C PHE A 137 5.86 -9.38 -1.89
N VAL A 138 6.63 -8.83 -2.82
CA VAL A 138 8.02 -9.23 -3.08
C VAL A 138 8.90 -8.03 -2.78
N VAL A 139 9.87 -8.24 -1.87
CA VAL A 139 10.82 -7.21 -1.42
C VAL A 139 12.22 -7.65 -1.81
N ASP A 140 12.83 -6.96 -2.78
CA ASP A 140 14.24 -7.18 -3.17
C ASP A 140 15.14 -6.20 -2.40
N TRP A 141 16.21 -6.71 -1.83
CA TRP A 141 17.15 -5.94 -1.04
C TRP A 141 18.61 -6.26 -1.37
N ALA A 142 19.53 -5.38 -0.96
CA ALA A 142 20.97 -5.59 -1.08
C ALA A 142 21.72 -4.80 0.01
N ALA A 143 23.01 -5.17 0.19
CA ALA A 143 23.94 -4.48 1.08
C ALA A 143 25.37 -4.56 0.53
N THR A 144 26.26 -3.69 1.05
CA THR A 144 27.68 -3.64 0.66
C THR A 144 28.52 -4.77 1.24
N GLY A 145 27.96 -5.57 2.14
CA GLY A 145 28.59 -6.70 2.80
C GLY A 145 27.60 -7.43 3.68
N GLU A 146 28.10 -8.41 4.43
CA GLU A 146 27.26 -9.18 5.35
C GLU A 146 26.57 -8.27 6.39
N ILE A 147 25.26 -8.45 6.53
CA ILE A 147 24.40 -7.75 7.51
C ILE A 147 23.44 -8.77 8.14
N ALA A 148 22.85 -8.39 9.28
CA ALA A 148 21.67 -9.11 9.78
C ALA A 148 20.57 -9.12 8.71
N GLU A 149 19.94 -10.26 8.51
CA GLU A 149 18.83 -10.38 7.56
C GLU A 149 17.72 -9.36 7.90
N PRO A 150 17.17 -8.63 6.92
CA PRO A 150 16.07 -7.71 7.19
C PRO A 150 14.86 -8.42 7.79
N VAL A 151 14.15 -7.75 8.70
CA VAL A 151 12.85 -8.23 9.18
C VAL A 151 11.78 -7.63 8.28
N VAL A 152 10.99 -8.50 7.64
CA VAL A 152 9.93 -8.08 6.71
C VAL A 152 8.64 -8.81 7.09
N GLU A 153 7.61 -8.04 7.41
CA GLU A 153 6.33 -8.60 7.85
C GLU A 153 5.14 -7.77 7.38
N ALA A 154 3.99 -8.40 7.25
CA ALA A 154 2.74 -7.74 6.93
C ALA A 154 1.77 -7.89 8.09
N LEU A 155 1.27 -6.76 8.59
CA LEU A 155 0.21 -6.68 9.60
C LEU A 155 -1.12 -6.44 8.88
N MET A 156 -2.08 -7.33 9.08
CA MET A 156 -3.46 -7.18 8.61
C MET A 156 -4.36 -6.73 9.75
N LEU A 157 -5.12 -5.65 9.51
CA LEU A 157 -6.11 -5.11 10.45
C LEU A 157 -7.45 -4.98 9.76
N GLY A 158 -8.52 -5.48 10.38
CA GLY A 158 -9.86 -5.39 9.82
C GLY A 158 -10.93 -5.53 10.88
N GLY A 159 -12.19 -5.32 10.47
CA GLY A 159 -13.36 -5.47 11.32
C GLY A 159 -14.52 -6.09 10.56
N LEU A 160 -15.35 -6.87 11.27
CA LEU A 160 -16.59 -7.42 10.75
C LEU A 160 -17.67 -7.28 11.83
N GLY A 161 -18.71 -6.49 11.56
CA GLY A 161 -19.69 -6.11 12.58
C GLY A 161 -19.00 -5.36 13.73
N SER A 162 -19.17 -5.86 14.97
CA SER A 162 -18.50 -5.31 16.16
C SER A 162 -17.13 -5.96 16.46
N GLY A 163 -16.73 -6.96 15.70
CA GLY A 163 -15.46 -7.67 15.90
C GLY A 163 -14.30 -7.00 15.16
N HIS A 164 -13.14 -6.96 15.80
CA HIS A 164 -11.89 -6.51 15.20
C HIS A 164 -10.91 -7.68 15.14
N TYR A 165 -10.16 -7.76 14.04
CA TYR A 165 -9.20 -8.82 13.80
C TYR A 165 -7.85 -8.20 13.47
N ALA A 166 -6.79 -8.79 14.01
CA ALA A 166 -5.42 -8.44 13.69
C ALA A 166 -4.58 -9.72 13.60
N PHE A 167 -3.75 -9.81 12.58
CA PHE A 167 -2.79 -10.91 12.45
C PHE A 167 -1.59 -10.46 11.62
N ILE A 168 -0.48 -11.18 11.77
CA ILE A 168 0.78 -10.90 11.11
C ILE A 168 1.16 -12.09 10.24
N SER A 169 1.70 -11.82 9.05
CA SER A 169 2.45 -12.79 8.26
C SER A 169 3.89 -12.34 8.09
N GLN A 170 4.81 -13.27 8.37
CA GLN A 170 6.24 -13.02 8.23
C GLN A 170 6.71 -13.29 6.80
N GLY A 171 7.64 -12.48 6.34
CA GLY A 171 8.33 -12.67 5.07
C GLY A 171 9.20 -13.93 5.11
N ARG A 172 9.23 -14.64 3.98
CA ARG A 172 10.07 -15.82 3.78
C ARG A 172 11.11 -15.51 2.70
N PRO A 173 12.40 -15.77 2.94
CA PRO A 173 13.42 -15.65 1.89
C PRO A 173 13.07 -16.55 0.69
N ILE A 174 13.09 -15.98 -0.52
CA ILE A 174 12.86 -16.70 -1.79
C ILE A 174 14.09 -16.71 -2.71
N LYS A 175 15.07 -15.85 -2.40
CA LYS A 175 16.41 -15.95 -2.96
C LYS A 175 17.39 -16.12 -1.81
N ALA A 176 18.24 -17.12 -1.91
CA ALA A 176 19.35 -17.27 -0.99
C ALA A 176 20.21 -16.00 -1.01
N VAL A 177 20.74 -15.61 0.14
CA VAL A 177 21.74 -14.55 0.26
C VAL A 177 22.94 -14.99 -0.57
N GLY A 178 23.00 -14.56 -1.84
CA GLY A 178 24.09 -14.87 -2.76
C GLY A 178 25.17 -13.81 -2.62
N LYS A 179 26.43 -14.24 -2.56
CA LYS A 179 27.55 -13.37 -2.89
C LYS A 179 27.51 -13.18 -4.43
N ASN A 180 27.29 -11.96 -4.88
CA ASN A 180 27.46 -11.60 -6.28
C ASN A 180 28.94 -11.48 -6.61
#